data_77b0e35d73ca55ade158e4bf2499afa9
#
_entry.id   77b0e35d73ca55ade158e4bf2499afa9
#
_cell.length_a   1.000
_cell.length_b   1.000
_cell.length_c   1.000
_cell.angle_alpha   90.00
_cell.angle_beta   90.00
_cell.angle_gamma   90.00
#
_symmetry.space_group_name_H-M   'P 1'
#
loop_
_entity.id
_entity.type
_entity.pdbx_description
1 polymer ?
#
loop_
_entity_poly.entity_id
_entity_poly.type
_entity_poly.pdbx_seq_one_letter_code
_entity_poly.pdbx_strand_id
1 'polypeptide(L)'
;MLAAAVISLGLIAAACSNKKDEGSGGGDTTETTAGGSETTAAGGGETSAPETTAAAEKPVYGGTLVVSGEAEVANAWTPAAMQCDSYCQQRARSFYDPVVVIGEDLEPHGLLVEGWTNNDDFTVFDFTVRPGITFHDGTPLDAAAIVKNLQVAGQGLLLGAALKDIGKNADGSLAIEATGDMTFQIKTGFNGDLAQPLPWPGLASSLGTQWGLIASPTWLDAVAAGTADPTMAVGTGPFIVESYAPRDKLVVKRNPDYWQSDADGNQLPYLDGIEFRVIEDSETAADALRSGDIDIFSTSAALVISDFREEADEFPMVEQDELTETNYILIDLDKPGPLQDKNVRCALSLAIDRQELIDATAGGILQPANGLFSPGQQGYLEDNGGFTDFDPDTAAAMIEEYEAANGPVAVDYGTTTSQINAQVAELLKGYWEAIGVDFTYTQVPQDSFITNALFGDPGFFMYGWRNHAGVRLDNQYFWWHSANAAPDGQLALNFGRIRDDAVDAGLETARSATDEAEATAAAESENRTMAENCYQIPTSWTLWGTPHKPAVKGLGGTWILPDGTASRDGAGFSGQFWTQTIWIDPNA
;
A
#
# COMPACT_ATOMS: atom_id res chain seq x y z
N MET A 1 7.19 -17.22 -45.93
CA MET A 1 6.24 -18.30 -46.25
C MET A 1 5.35 -18.41 -45.04
N LEU A 2 4.30 -17.70 -45.07
CA LEU A 2 2.88 -17.99 -45.31
C LEU A 2 2.39 -19.30 -44.69
N ALA A 3 1.50 -19.16 -43.69
CA ALA A 3 0.16 -19.76 -43.75
C ALA A 3 -0.71 -19.12 -42.65
N ALA A 4 -1.68 -18.32 -43.12
CA ALA A 4 -2.83 -17.84 -42.37
C ALA A 4 -3.88 -18.97 -42.30
N ALA A 5 -4.63 -19.03 -41.20
CA ALA A 5 -5.89 -19.76 -41.17
C ALA A 5 -6.93 -18.88 -40.44
N VAL A 6 -7.83 -18.34 -41.23
CA VAL A 6 -9.08 -17.71 -40.88
C VAL A 6 -10.10 -18.80 -40.64
N ILE A 7 -10.88 -18.74 -39.54
CA ILE A 7 -12.20 -19.39 -39.43
C ILE A 7 -13.18 -18.42 -38.80
N SER A 8 -14.27 -18.30 -39.51
CA SER A 8 -15.36 -17.33 -39.43
C SER A 8 -16.45 -17.66 -38.43
N LEU A 9 -17.06 -16.58 -37.96
CA LEU A 9 -18.46 -16.30 -37.58
C LEU A 9 -19.47 -17.45 -37.38
N GLY A 10 -20.21 -17.33 -36.30
CA GLY A 10 -21.54 -17.88 -36.12
C GLY A 10 -22.38 -17.01 -35.17
N LEU A 11 -23.09 -16.03 -35.76
CA LEU A 11 -24.20 -15.32 -35.10
C LEU A 11 -25.39 -16.26 -34.96
N ILE A 12 -26.02 -16.27 -33.78
CA ILE A 12 -27.45 -16.59 -33.67
C ILE A 12 -28.10 -15.58 -32.72
N ALA A 13 -28.94 -14.73 -33.31
CA ALA A 13 -29.89 -13.88 -32.64
C ALA A 13 -31.21 -14.66 -32.42
N ALA A 14 -31.81 -14.49 -31.28
CA ALA A 14 -33.26 -14.74 -31.14
C ALA A 14 -33.85 -13.74 -30.13
N ALA A 15 -34.82 -13.03 -30.65
CA ALA A 15 -35.51 -11.91 -30.04
C ALA A 15 -36.85 -12.34 -29.42
N CYS A 16 -37.41 -11.41 -28.64
CA CYS A 16 -38.85 -11.19 -28.31
C CYS A 16 -39.41 -12.05 -27.17
N SER A 17 -40.16 -11.51 -26.20
CA SER A 17 -41.25 -10.54 -26.35
C SER A 17 -41.78 -10.03 -24.99
N ASN A 18 -42.24 -8.80 -25.01
CA ASN A 18 -43.04 -8.05 -24.04
C ASN A 18 -44.25 -8.82 -23.45
N LYS A 19 -44.58 -8.49 -22.19
CA LYS A 19 -45.99 -8.13 -21.85
C LYS A 19 -46.03 -7.21 -20.62
N LYS A 20 -46.63 -6.05 -20.86
CA LYS A 20 -47.28 -5.17 -19.87
C LYS A 20 -48.50 -5.86 -19.28
N ASP A 21 -48.83 -5.54 -18.05
CA ASP A 21 -50.21 -5.17 -17.70
C ASP A 21 -50.28 -4.28 -16.46
N GLU A 22 -51.14 -3.31 -16.59
CA GLU A 22 -51.45 -2.18 -15.71
C GLU A 22 -52.49 -2.56 -14.61
N GLY A 23 -52.56 -1.70 -13.57
CA GLY A 23 -53.75 -1.50 -12.75
C GLY A 23 -53.40 -1.13 -11.31
N SER A 24 -53.33 0.12 -10.96
CA SER A 24 -54.39 1.08 -10.66
C SER A 24 -54.90 1.06 -9.21
N GLY A 25 -54.77 2.21 -8.54
CA GLY A 25 -55.63 2.79 -7.50
C GLY A 25 -55.05 2.65 -6.08
N GLY A 26 -54.87 3.67 -5.28
CA GLY A 26 -55.43 5.00 -5.18
C GLY A 26 -55.66 5.32 -3.71
N GLY A 27 -55.22 6.52 -3.25
CA GLY A 27 -55.80 7.34 -2.19
C GLY A 27 -55.47 6.91 -0.74
N ASP A 28 -55.28 7.71 0.22
CA ASP A 28 -55.40 9.16 0.42
C ASP A 28 -54.79 9.53 1.78
N THR A 29 -54.21 10.68 1.83
CA THR A 29 -53.92 11.64 2.91
C THR A 29 -54.41 11.37 4.34
N THR A 30 -53.61 11.68 5.36
CA THR A 30 -53.83 12.86 6.23
C THR A 30 -52.69 13.12 7.23
N GLU A 31 -52.32 14.41 7.33
CA GLU A 31 -51.53 15.10 8.35
C GLU A 31 -52.11 14.92 9.76
N THR A 32 -51.29 15.07 10.80
CA THR A 32 -51.30 16.22 11.70
C THR A 32 -50.39 16.05 12.94
N THR A 33 -49.48 17.01 13.07
CA THR A 33 -49.03 17.84 14.21
C THR A 33 -48.72 17.26 15.59
N ALA A 34 -47.51 17.54 15.96
CA ALA A 34 -46.96 18.27 17.12
C ALA A 34 -47.51 18.07 18.56
N GLY A 35 -46.62 17.97 19.49
CA GLY A 35 -46.82 18.32 20.89
C GLY A 35 -45.78 17.69 21.81
N GLY A 36 -44.91 18.54 22.35
CA GLY A 36 -43.81 18.20 23.24
C GLY A 36 -44.24 18.02 24.70
N SER A 37 -43.23 17.79 25.47
CA SER A 37 -43.02 18.18 26.88
C SER A 37 -42.69 17.02 27.83
N GLU A 38 -41.46 17.06 28.30
CA GLU A 38 -40.94 16.88 29.68
C GLU A 38 -41.74 16.04 30.71
N THR A 39 -41.15 15.08 31.37
CA THR A 39 -40.47 15.18 32.67
C THR A 39 -40.40 13.84 33.42
N THR A 40 -39.22 13.65 34.02
CA THR A 40 -38.85 13.00 35.29
C THR A 40 -39.14 11.55 35.60
N ALA A 41 -38.03 10.86 35.74
CA ALA A 41 -37.51 9.99 36.82
C ALA A 41 -38.44 9.05 37.61
N ALA A 42 -38.10 7.77 37.61
CA ALA A 42 -37.72 7.02 38.81
C ALA A 42 -37.48 5.52 38.48
N GLY A 43 -36.36 5.04 38.83
CA GLY A 43 -35.87 3.83 39.39
C GLY A 43 -36.65 2.50 39.14
N GLY A 44 -35.98 1.58 38.47
CA GLY A 44 -36.25 0.16 38.48
C GLY A 44 -35.00 -0.54 38.00
N GLY A 45 -34.20 -1.06 38.94
CA GLY A 45 -33.04 -1.89 38.64
C GLY A 45 -33.49 -3.20 38.02
N GLU A 46 -33.26 -3.37 36.75
CA GLU A 46 -33.18 -4.69 36.14
C GLU A 46 -31.70 -5.12 36.19
N THR A 47 -31.44 -6.16 37.00
CA THR A 47 -30.22 -6.93 36.96
C THR A 47 -30.12 -7.57 35.57
N SER A 48 -29.33 -6.97 34.69
CA SER A 48 -28.88 -7.64 33.49
C SER A 48 -28.11 -8.90 33.93
N ALA A 49 -28.58 -10.05 33.45
CA ALA A 49 -27.81 -11.29 33.52
C ALA A 49 -26.43 -11.02 32.87
N PRO A 50 -25.35 -11.63 33.39
CA PRO A 50 -24.04 -11.50 32.76
C PRO A 50 -24.18 -12.01 31.31
N GLU A 51 -23.84 -11.17 30.34
CA GLU A 51 -23.55 -11.63 28.98
C GLU A 51 -22.53 -12.75 29.13
N THR A 52 -22.92 -13.93 28.70
CA THR A 52 -22.00 -15.06 28.54
C THR A 52 -21.07 -14.63 27.40
N THR A 53 -19.92 -14.08 27.74
CA THR A 53 -18.80 -13.99 26.80
C THR A 53 -18.59 -15.40 26.26
N ALA A 54 -18.85 -15.58 24.97
CA ALA A 54 -18.51 -16.81 24.28
C ALA A 54 -17.03 -17.07 24.58
N ALA A 55 -16.71 -18.29 25.04
CA ALA A 55 -15.32 -18.65 25.30
C ALA A 55 -14.54 -18.40 24.00
N ALA A 56 -13.43 -17.65 24.08
CA ALA A 56 -12.60 -17.39 22.92
C ALA A 56 -12.25 -18.73 22.25
N GLU A 57 -12.54 -18.83 20.96
CA GLU A 57 -12.22 -20.00 20.16
C GLU A 57 -10.71 -20.26 20.26
N LYS A 58 -10.32 -21.52 20.50
CA LYS A 58 -8.90 -21.87 20.65
C LYS A 58 -8.32 -22.24 19.29
N PRO A 59 -7.16 -21.68 18.91
CA PRO A 59 -6.48 -22.05 17.68
C PRO A 59 -6.26 -23.56 17.55
N VAL A 60 -6.43 -24.09 16.34
CA VAL A 60 -6.20 -25.49 16.00
C VAL A 60 -5.05 -25.57 15.01
N TYR A 61 -4.12 -26.50 15.25
CA TYR A 61 -3.02 -26.76 14.33
C TYR A 61 -3.48 -27.57 13.13
N GLY A 62 -2.95 -27.23 11.95
CA GLY A 62 -3.13 -28.00 10.73
C GLY A 62 -3.84 -27.21 9.63
N GLY A 63 -3.98 -27.85 8.48
CA GLY A 63 -4.61 -27.29 7.30
C GLY A 63 -3.66 -26.43 6.46
N THR A 64 -4.03 -26.29 5.18
CA THR A 64 -3.36 -25.42 4.22
C THR A 64 -4.34 -24.34 3.79
N LEU A 65 -3.94 -23.08 3.93
CA LEU A 65 -4.73 -21.93 3.53
C LEU A 65 -4.45 -21.59 2.06
N VAL A 66 -5.48 -21.29 1.28
CA VAL A 66 -5.35 -20.80 -0.09
C VAL A 66 -5.71 -19.32 -0.14
N VAL A 67 -4.72 -18.49 -0.41
CA VAL A 67 -4.84 -17.02 -0.43
C VAL A 67 -4.68 -16.51 -1.85
N SER A 68 -5.46 -15.53 -2.26
CA SER A 68 -5.28 -14.82 -3.53
C SER A 68 -5.09 -13.32 -3.33
N GLY A 69 -4.44 -12.70 -4.30
CA GLY A 69 -4.26 -11.26 -4.40
C GLY A 69 -4.02 -10.81 -5.84
N GLU A 70 -4.07 -9.50 -6.03
CA GLU A 70 -4.29 -8.84 -7.32
C GLU A 70 -3.06 -8.73 -8.22
N ALA A 71 -1.83 -8.98 -7.70
CA ALA A 71 -0.64 -8.66 -8.47
C ALA A 71 0.50 -9.68 -8.33
N GLU A 72 1.33 -9.76 -9.35
CA GLU A 72 2.58 -10.52 -9.34
C GLU A 72 3.77 -9.62 -9.01
N VAL A 73 4.78 -10.20 -8.37
CA VAL A 73 6.03 -9.53 -8.04
C VAL A 73 7.03 -9.61 -9.19
N ALA A 74 7.72 -8.51 -9.47
CA ALA A 74 8.89 -8.55 -10.31
C ALA A 74 10.15 -8.84 -9.48
N ASN A 75 11.04 -9.70 -10.02
CA ASN A 75 12.31 -10.10 -9.37
C ASN A 75 12.16 -10.74 -7.97
N ALA A 76 11.21 -11.67 -7.82
CA ALA A 76 11.02 -12.43 -6.59
C ALA A 76 12.26 -13.32 -6.29
N TRP A 77 12.68 -13.51 -5.08
CA TRP A 77 12.25 -13.00 -3.78
C TRP A 77 13.43 -12.35 -3.04
N THR A 78 14.48 -11.99 -3.74
CA THR A 78 15.63 -11.33 -3.12
C THR A 78 15.20 -9.95 -2.60
N PRO A 79 15.29 -9.63 -1.30
CA PRO A 79 14.76 -8.39 -0.74
C PRO A 79 15.27 -7.12 -1.43
N ALA A 80 16.52 -7.10 -1.87
CA ALA A 80 17.12 -5.96 -2.57
C ALA A 80 16.61 -5.77 -4.01
N ALA A 81 16.11 -6.82 -4.66
CA ALA A 81 15.76 -6.81 -6.09
C ALA A 81 14.26 -6.81 -6.36
N MET A 82 13.46 -7.36 -5.46
CA MET A 82 12.01 -7.45 -5.66
C MET A 82 11.36 -6.06 -5.72
N GLN A 83 10.42 -5.91 -6.65
CA GLN A 83 9.59 -4.72 -6.75
C GLN A 83 8.23 -5.07 -6.18
N CYS A 84 8.03 -4.70 -4.92
CA CYS A 84 6.92 -5.13 -4.11
C CYS A 84 5.78 -4.13 -4.07
N ASP A 85 4.59 -4.62 -4.38
CA ASP A 85 3.31 -4.04 -4.00
C ASP A 85 2.82 -4.65 -2.67
N SER A 86 1.57 -4.37 -2.31
CA SER A 86 0.94 -4.87 -1.08
C SER A 86 0.92 -6.41 -1.04
N TYR A 87 0.51 -7.07 -2.13
CA TYR A 87 0.44 -8.54 -2.16
C TYR A 87 1.81 -9.22 -2.18
N CYS A 88 2.80 -8.60 -2.80
CA CYS A 88 4.19 -9.06 -2.69
C CYS A 88 4.68 -9.01 -1.24
N GLN A 89 4.44 -7.91 -0.53
CA GLN A 89 4.81 -7.77 0.89
C GLN A 89 4.10 -8.83 1.75
N GLN A 90 2.82 -9.06 1.51
CA GLN A 90 2.03 -10.10 2.18
C GLN A 90 2.69 -11.49 2.05
N ARG A 91 3.10 -11.85 0.82
CA ARG A 91 3.78 -13.11 0.53
C ARG A 91 5.17 -13.16 1.19
N ALA A 92 5.97 -12.11 1.04
CA ALA A 92 7.33 -12.05 1.57
C ALA A 92 7.38 -12.18 3.09
N ARG A 93 6.43 -11.58 3.81
CA ARG A 93 6.31 -11.69 5.28
C ARG A 93 5.90 -13.07 5.77
N SER A 94 5.47 -13.97 4.92
CA SER A 94 5.24 -15.36 5.32
C SER A 94 6.55 -16.13 5.55
N PHE A 95 7.65 -15.73 4.93
CA PHE A 95 8.95 -16.40 5.05
C PHE A 95 10.12 -15.50 5.49
N TYR A 96 9.92 -14.18 5.53
CA TYR A 96 10.84 -13.23 6.12
C TYR A 96 10.22 -12.55 7.34
N ASP A 97 10.98 -12.41 8.41
CA ASP A 97 10.66 -11.45 9.47
C ASP A 97 11.36 -10.11 9.16
N PRO A 98 10.69 -8.96 9.40
CA PRO A 98 11.35 -7.66 9.37
C PRO A 98 12.16 -7.40 10.65
N VAL A 99 13.05 -6.42 10.63
CA VAL A 99 13.81 -6.02 11.82
C VAL A 99 12.90 -5.46 12.91
N VAL A 100 11.91 -4.65 12.50
CA VAL A 100 10.88 -4.06 13.39
C VAL A 100 9.48 -4.26 12.81
N VAL A 101 8.46 -4.08 13.64
CA VAL A 101 7.03 -4.10 13.26
C VAL A 101 6.37 -2.86 13.83
N ILE A 102 5.41 -2.29 13.13
CA ILE A 102 4.60 -1.18 13.63
C ILE A 102 3.51 -1.74 14.55
N GLY A 103 3.44 -1.20 15.76
CA GLY A 103 2.43 -1.53 16.76
C GLY A 103 1.09 -0.85 16.52
N GLU A 104 0.08 -1.20 17.32
CA GLU A 104 -1.21 -0.47 17.33
C GLU A 104 -1.07 0.99 17.78
N ASP A 105 -0.01 1.31 18.51
CA ASP A 105 0.37 2.67 18.89
C ASP A 105 1.02 3.47 17.75
N LEU A 106 1.14 2.88 16.58
CA LEU A 106 1.77 3.42 15.37
C LEU A 106 3.30 3.62 15.48
N GLU A 107 3.91 3.10 16.54
CA GLU A 107 5.36 3.17 16.77
C GLU A 107 6.07 1.88 16.32
N PRO A 108 7.36 1.94 15.98
CA PRO A 108 8.14 0.76 15.63
C PRO A 108 8.56 -0.03 16.87
N HIS A 109 8.33 -1.34 16.85
CA HIS A 109 8.70 -2.30 17.90
C HIS A 109 9.68 -3.33 17.37
N GLY A 110 10.65 -3.72 18.19
CA GLY A 110 11.68 -4.68 17.81
C GLY A 110 11.15 -6.10 17.62
N LEU A 111 11.35 -6.65 16.40
CA LEU A 111 11.05 -8.06 16.10
C LEU A 111 12.35 -8.88 16.08
N LEU A 112 13.19 -8.74 15.07
CA LEU A 112 14.51 -9.40 15.01
C LEU A 112 15.55 -8.71 15.89
N VAL A 113 15.27 -7.51 16.38
CA VAL A 113 16.04 -6.81 17.41
C VAL A 113 15.25 -6.75 18.70
N GLU A 114 15.95 -6.70 19.85
CA GLU A 114 15.32 -6.45 21.15
C GLU A 114 14.93 -4.98 21.33
N GLY A 115 15.62 -4.09 20.59
CA GLY A 115 15.41 -2.65 20.61
C GLY A 115 16.63 -1.91 20.07
N TRP A 116 16.59 -0.58 20.18
CA TRP A 116 17.67 0.31 19.77
C TRP A 116 17.76 1.54 20.68
N THR A 117 18.89 2.22 20.60
CA THR A 117 19.08 3.56 21.13
C THR A 117 19.64 4.46 20.04
N ASN A 118 19.45 5.75 20.17
CA ASN A 118 20.00 6.74 19.27
C ASN A 118 20.73 7.84 20.05
N ASN A 119 21.61 8.56 19.38
CA ASN A 119 22.16 9.80 19.94
C ASN A 119 21.09 10.92 19.95
N ASP A 120 21.38 12.01 20.68
CA ASP A 120 20.44 13.14 20.85
C ASP A 120 20.01 13.77 19.52
N ASP A 121 20.85 13.69 18.49
CA ASP A 121 20.64 14.29 17.16
C ASP A 121 19.99 13.31 16.16
N PHE A 122 19.63 12.10 16.54
CA PHE A 122 19.05 11.05 15.67
C PHE A 122 19.86 10.79 14.38
N THR A 123 21.21 10.83 14.50
CA THR A 123 22.12 10.59 13.39
C THR A 123 22.91 9.30 13.52
N VAL A 124 22.85 8.66 14.67
CA VAL A 124 23.48 7.38 15.01
C VAL A 124 22.50 6.52 15.78
N PHE A 125 22.29 5.29 15.31
CA PHE A 125 21.37 4.32 15.91
C PHE A 125 22.13 3.03 16.23
N ASP A 126 22.05 2.58 17.47
CA ASP A 126 22.66 1.35 17.99
C ASP A 126 21.56 0.32 18.25
N PHE A 127 21.57 -0.79 17.52
CA PHE A 127 20.58 -1.86 17.60
C PHE A 127 21.16 -3.08 18.32
N THR A 128 20.30 -3.77 19.10
CA THR A 128 20.61 -5.05 19.74
C THR A 128 19.80 -6.17 19.10
N VAL A 129 20.46 -7.13 18.47
CA VAL A 129 19.83 -8.28 17.80
C VAL A 129 19.27 -9.25 18.84
N ARG A 130 18.09 -9.80 18.57
CA ARG A 130 17.44 -10.81 19.43
C ARG A 130 18.18 -12.14 19.34
N PRO A 131 18.61 -12.73 20.47
CA PRO A 131 19.35 -13.99 20.45
C PRO A 131 18.44 -15.20 20.19
N GLY A 132 19.05 -16.27 19.66
CA GLY A 132 18.41 -17.59 19.53
C GLY A 132 17.58 -17.79 18.26
N ILE A 133 17.53 -16.81 17.36
CA ILE A 133 16.84 -16.94 16.06
C ILE A 133 17.77 -17.61 15.05
N THR A 134 17.21 -18.49 14.22
CA THR A 134 17.91 -19.15 13.11
C THR A 134 17.13 -18.98 11.81
N PHE A 135 17.84 -18.89 10.71
CA PHE A 135 17.26 -18.96 9.38
C PHE A 135 16.79 -20.37 9.03
N HIS A 136 15.94 -20.53 8.03
CA HIS A 136 15.41 -21.81 7.56
C HIS A 136 16.50 -22.82 7.15
N ASP A 137 17.69 -22.36 6.82
CA ASP A 137 18.87 -23.19 6.50
C ASP A 137 19.74 -23.55 7.73
N GLY A 138 19.32 -23.14 8.92
CA GLY A 138 20.03 -23.36 10.17
C GLY A 138 21.15 -22.36 10.47
N THR A 139 21.39 -21.38 9.58
CA THR A 139 22.32 -20.28 9.84
C THR A 139 21.81 -19.43 11.02
N PRO A 140 22.62 -19.08 12.01
CA PRO A 140 22.18 -18.23 13.12
C PRO A 140 21.96 -16.78 12.64
N LEU A 141 20.96 -16.10 13.22
CA LEU A 141 20.80 -14.67 13.08
C LEU A 141 21.74 -13.97 14.05
N ASP A 142 22.60 -13.12 13.51
CA ASP A 142 23.52 -12.26 14.25
C ASP A 142 23.60 -10.85 13.63
N ALA A 143 24.38 -9.95 14.22
CA ALA A 143 24.54 -8.60 13.72
C ALA A 143 25.16 -8.58 12.30
N ALA A 144 26.08 -9.49 12.00
CA ALA A 144 26.71 -9.56 10.69
C ALA A 144 25.70 -9.96 9.59
N ALA A 145 24.75 -10.84 9.91
CA ALA A 145 23.69 -11.24 9.00
C ALA A 145 22.75 -10.07 8.67
N ILE A 146 22.33 -9.29 9.66
CA ILE A 146 21.50 -8.09 9.43
C ILE A 146 22.29 -7.05 8.62
N VAL A 147 23.49 -6.70 9.04
CA VAL A 147 24.36 -5.74 8.33
C VAL A 147 24.52 -6.12 6.87
N LYS A 148 24.78 -7.40 6.58
CA LYS A 148 24.91 -7.89 5.21
C LYS A 148 23.65 -7.64 4.38
N ASN A 149 22.46 -7.94 4.93
CA ASN A 149 21.19 -7.70 4.25
C ASN A 149 21.00 -6.21 3.92
N LEU A 150 21.21 -5.34 4.90
CA LEU A 150 21.07 -3.89 4.73
C LEU A 150 22.09 -3.33 3.73
N GLN A 151 23.33 -3.86 3.70
CA GLN A 151 24.35 -3.51 2.69
C GLN A 151 23.93 -3.95 1.28
N VAL A 152 23.38 -5.16 1.14
CA VAL A 152 22.89 -5.68 -0.15
C VAL A 152 21.67 -4.88 -0.61
N ALA A 153 20.76 -4.50 0.29
CA ALA A 153 19.61 -3.64 -0.01
C ALA A 153 20.04 -2.31 -0.65
N GLY A 154 21.13 -1.70 -0.15
CA GLY A 154 21.70 -0.48 -0.72
C GLY A 154 22.22 -0.61 -2.16
N GLN A 155 22.33 -1.83 -2.70
CA GLN A 155 22.70 -2.09 -4.09
C GLN A 155 21.47 -2.31 -5.01
N GLY A 156 20.29 -2.44 -4.42
CA GLY A 156 19.03 -2.58 -5.17
C GLY A 156 18.67 -1.28 -5.90
N LEU A 157 17.94 -1.42 -7.03
CA LEU A 157 17.57 -0.27 -7.85
C LEU A 157 16.74 0.75 -7.07
N LEU A 158 15.66 0.31 -6.43
CA LEU A 158 14.76 1.19 -5.68
C LEU A 158 15.30 1.47 -4.27
N LEU A 159 15.66 0.42 -3.53
CA LEU A 159 16.15 0.58 -2.16
C LEU A 159 17.47 1.36 -2.10
N GLY A 160 18.39 1.14 -3.03
CA GLY A 160 19.64 1.89 -3.08
C GLY A 160 19.44 3.40 -3.26
N ALA A 161 18.47 3.79 -4.06
CA ALA A 161 18.09 5.18 -4.21
C ALA A 161 17.36 5.74 -2.96
N ALA A 162 16.50 4.94 -2.33
CA ALA A 162 15.82 5.31 -1.08
C ALA A 162 16.79 5.46 0.11
N LEU A 163 17.87 4.69 0.12
CA LEU A 163 18.87 4.68 1.20
C LEU A 163 20.04 5.62 0.98
N LYS A 164 19.94 6.58 0.06
CA LYS A 164 21.02 7.51 -0.26
C LYS A 164 21.51 8.34 0.92
N ASP A 165 20.63 8.57 1.91
CA ASP A 165 20.92 9.36 3.13
C ASP A 165 21.38 8.50 4.31
N ILE A 166 21.55 7.21 4.12
CA ILE A 166 22.42 6.42 4.99
C ILE A 166 23.87 6.81 4.67
N GLY A 167 24.64 7.11 5.71
CA GLY A 167 26.03 7.51 5.56
C GLY A 167 26.84 6.49 4.77
N LYS A 168 27.91 6.93 4.11
CA LYS A 168 28.82 6.07 3.35
C LYS A 168 30.22 6.10 3.95
N ASN A 169 30.79 4.93 4.08
CA ASN A 169 32.20 4.74 4.45
C ASN A 169 33.14 5.16 3.30
N ALA A 170 34.40 5.28 3.58
CA ALA A 170 35.43 5.67 2.61
C ALA A 170 35.54 4.69 1.41
N ASP A 171 35.14 3.43 1.58
CA ASP A 171 35.10 2.39 0.53
C ASP A 171 33.79 2.38 -0.28
N GLY A 172 32.87 3.27 0.06
CA GLY A 172 31.56 3.41 -0.60
C GLY A 172 30.45 2.49 -0.05
N SER A 173 30.74 1.62 0.92
CA SER A 173 29.71 0.85 1.63
C SER A 173 28.84 1.77 2.49
N LEU A 174 27.62 1.34 2.80
CA LEU A 174 26.76 2.07 3.74
C LEU A 174 27.40 2.08 5.13
N ALA A 175 27.25 3.16 5.89
CA ALA A 175 27.71 3.27 7.27
C ALA A 175 26.79 2.47 8.21
N ILE A 176 26.73 1.18 7.96
CA ILE A 176 25.99 0.15 8.71
C ILE A 176 27.03 -0.91 9.10
N GLU A 177 27.33 -1.04 10.38
CA GLU A 177 28.45 -1.84 10.86
C GLU A 177 28.05 -2.68 12.05
N ALA A 178 28.50 -3.95 12.10
CA ALA A 178 28.44 -4.75 13.31
C ALA A 178 29.41 -4.20 14.34
N THR A 179 28.91 -3.84 15.51
CA THR A 179 29.71 -3.33 16.66
C THR A 179 30.03 -4.43 17.67
N GLY A 180 29.41 -5.59 17.53
CA GLY A 180 29.60 -6.82 18.30
C GLY A 180 28.88 -7.97 17.63
N ASP A 181 28.90 -9.17 18.24
CA ASP A 181 28.24 -10.34 17.66
C ASP A 181 26.72 -10.14 17.51
N MET A 182 26.10 -9.42 18.46
CA MET A 182 24.66 -9.18 18.53
C MET A 182 24.31 -7.68 18.51
N THR A 183 25.22 -6.83 18.11
CA THR A 183 24.96 -5.38 18.03
C THR A 183 25.46 -4.79 16.71
N PHE A 184 24.68 -3.88 16.15
CA PHE A 184 25.06 -3.14 14.95
C PHE A 184 24.65 -1.67 15.06
N GLN A 185 25.29 -0.84 14.26
CA GLN A 185 25.07 0.61 14.23
C GLN A 185 24.73 1.06 12.82
N ILE A 186 23.81 2.02 12.70
CA ILE A 186 23.49 2.75 11.46
C ILE A 186 23.80 4.22 11.69
N LYS A 187 24.49 4.85 10.72
CA LYS A 187 24.74 6.30 10.70
C LYS A 187 24.09 6.94 9.48
N THR A 188 23.49 8.10 9.68
CA THR A 188 22.86 8.89 8.62
C THR A 188 23.74 10.04 8.17
N GLY A 189 23.57 10.49 6.93
CA GLY A 189 24.30 11.62 6.38
C GLY A 189 23.71 12.06 5.06
N PHE A 190 23.60 13.37 4.85
CA PHE A 190 23.00 13.95 3.66
C PHE A 190 23.70 13.46 2.39
N ASN A 191 22.94 12.81 1.50
CA ASN A 191 23.46 12.13 0.31
C ASN A 191 24.61 11.14 0.60
N GLY A 192 24.61 10.56 1.79
CA GLY A 192 25.64 9.64 2.25
C GLY A 192 26.89 10.30 2.86
N ASP A 193 26.97 11.62 2.92
CA ASP A 193 28.11 12.35 3.48
C ASP A 193 28.05 12.39 5.02
N LEU A 194 28.87 11.59 5.68
CA LEU A 194 28.98 11.56 7.14
C LEU A 194 29.53 12.87 7.75
N ALA A 195 30.11 13.75 6.94
CA ALA A 195 30.51 15.09 7.40
C ALA A 195 29.31 16.05 7.47
N GLN A 196 28.18 15.67 6.92
CA GLN A 196 26.89 16.35 6.98
C GLN A 196 25.83 15.40 7.59
N PRO A 197 25.89 15.12 8.90
CA PRO A 197 24.96 14.24 9.56
C PRO A 197 23.52 14.72 9.33
N LEU A 198 22.61 13.79 9.02
CA LEU A 198 21.20 14.09 8.77
C LEU A 198 20.35 13.48 9.88
N PRO A 199 19.64 14.28 10.72
CA PRO A 199 18.70 13.74 11.68
C PRO A 199 17.60 12.93 10.98
N TRP A 200 17.32 11.73 11.49
CA TRP A 200 16.23 10.89 10.96
C TRP A 200 15.52 10.10 12.06
N PRO A 201 14.64 10.76 12.86
CA PRO A 201 13.88 10.09 13.95
C PRO A 201 13.10 8.87 13.49
N GLY A 202 12.51 8.89 12.29
CA GLY A 202 11.72 7.80 11.71
C GLY A 202 12.54 6.63 11.13
N LEU A 203 13.89 6.63 11.23
CA LEU A 203 14.73 5.60 10.61
C LEU A 203 14.33 4.19 11.04
N ALA A 204 14.04 3.96 12.32
CA ALA A 204 13.67 2.64 12.81
C ALA A 204 12.39 2.12 12.14
N SER A 205 11.39 2.97 11.91
CA SER A 205 10.15 2.59 11.21
C SER A 205 10.42 2.07 9.80
N SER A 206 11.43 2.61 9.10
CA SER A 206 11.84 2.15 7.77
C SER A 206 12.30 0.69 7.75
N LEU A 207 12.80 0.16 8.87
CA LEU A 207 13.19 -1.24 9.02
C LEU A 207 11.99 -2.19 9.20
N GLY A 208 10.77 -1.68 9.25
CA GLY A 208 9.52 -2.44 9.16
C GLY A 208 9.03 -2.66 7.72
N THR A 209 9.67 -2.03 6.74
CA THR A 209 9.35 -2.13 5.31
C THR A 209 10.20 -3.20 4.62
N GLN A 210 10.17 -3.24 3.29
CA GLN A 210 10.99 -4.14 2.48
C GLN A 210 12.49 -4.04 2.83
N TRP A 211 12.99 -2.87 3.22
CA TRP A 211 14.39 -2.69 3.60
C TRP A 211 14.80 -3.56 4.80
N GLY A 212 13.90 -3.75 5.75
CA GLY A 212 14.16 -4.55 6.94
C GLY A 212 13.87 -6.04 6.82
N LEU A 213 13.44 -6.56 5.68
CA LEU A 213 13.26 -8.00 5.47
C LEU A 213 14.62 -8.69 5.39
N ILE A 214 14.84 -9.70 6.25
CA ILE A 214 16.16 -10.30 6.47
C ILE A 214 16.21 -11.73 5.91
N ALA A 215 17.07 -11.93 4.90
CA ALA A 215 17.36 -13.22 4.27
C ALA A 215 18.64 -13.85 4.83
N SER A 216 18.76 -15.18 4.74
CA SER A 216 19.98 -15.89 5.12
C SER A 216 21.21 -15.35 4.38
N PRO A 217 22.27 -14.96 5.10
CA PRO A 217 23.51 -14.49 4.47
C PRO A 217 24.17 -15.58 3.59
N THR A 218 24.00 -16.84 3.96
CA THR A 218 24.49 -17.99 3.18
C THR A 218 23.75 -18.12 1.86
N TRP A 219 22.41 -17.99 1.89
CA TRP A 219 21.61 -18.01 0.69
C TRP A 219 21.87 -16.80 -0.22
N LEU A 220 22.00 -15.59 0.34
CA LEU A 220 22.37 -14.38 -0.43
C LEU A 220 23.70 -14.56 -1.18
N ASP A 221 24.71 -15.14 -0.54
CA ASP A 221 26.00 -15.44 -1.20
C ASP A 221 25.85 -16.45 -2.33
N ALA A 222 25.06 -17.49 -2.10
CA ALA A 222 24.81 -18.52 -3.11
C ALA A 222 24.02 -17.95 -4.32
N VAL A 223 23.04 -17.06 -4.08
CA VAL A 223 22.32 -16.34 -5.15
C VAL A 223 23.29 -15.43 -5.92
N ALA A 224 24.10 -14.64 -5.23
CA ALA A 224 25.10 -13.77 -5.87
C ALA A 224 26.12 -14.55 -6.69
N ALA A 225 26.47 -15.76 -6.26
CA ALA A 225 27.35 -16.67 -6.99
C ALA A 225 26.66 -17.45 -8.13
N GLY A 226 25.34 -17.32 -8.29
CA GLY A 226 24.55 -18.07 -9.28
C GLY A 226 24.41 -19.56 -8.95
N THR A 227 24.58 -19.98 -7.70
CA THR A 227 24.52 -21.36 -7.23
C THR A 227 23.24 -21.70 -6.47
N ALA A 228 22.41 -20.71 -6.15
CA ALA A 228 21.07 -20.87 -5.59
C ALA A 228 20.04 -20.16 -6.45
N ASP A 229 18.80 -20.66 -6.40
CA ASP A 229 17.65 -20.06 -7.05
C ASP A 229 17.19 -18.83 -6.23
N PRO A 230 17.13 -17.62 -6.81
CA PRO A 230 16.69 -16.42 -6.10
C PRO A 230 15.20 -16.46 -5.72
N THR A 231 14.42 -17.35 -6.31
CA THR A 231 12.99 -17.53 -6.02
C THR A 231 12.71 -18.47 -4.85
N MET A 232 13.72 -19.22 -4.40
CA MET A 232 13.63 -20.12 -3.24
C MET A 232 14.19 -19.45 -2.00
N ALA A 233 13.44 -18.46 -1.51
CA ALA A 233 13.82 -17.60 -0.40
C ALA A 233 14.13 -18.38 0.89
N VAL A 234 15.15 -17.91 1.62
CA VAL A 234 15.55 -18.44 2.93
C VAL A 234 15.54 -17.29 3.94
N GLY A 235 14.55 -17.26 4.80
CA GLY A 235 14.36 -16.24 5.86
C GLY A 235 14.33 -16.84 7.26
N THR A 236 13.78 -16.08 8.20
CA THR A 236 13.54 -16.48 9.60
C THR A 236 12.05 -16.69 9.91
N GLY A 237 11.18 -16.42 8.93
CA GLY A 237 9.74 -16.31 9.08
C GLY A 237 9.01 -17.60 9.42
N PRO A 238 7.68 -17.50 9.65
CA PRO A 238 6.85 -18.62 10.12
C PRO A 238 6.69 -19.76 9.10
N PHE A 239 6.95 -19.50 7.83
CA PHE A 239 6.86 -20.52 6.79
C PHE A 239 8.14 -20.57 5.94
N ILE A 240 8.37 -21.72 5.30
CA ILE A 240 9.51 -22.02 4.42
C ILE A 240 9.00 -22.15 2.99
N VAL A 241 9.66 -21.50 2.04
CA VAL A 241 9.30 -21.62 0.61
C VAL A 241 9.52 -23.05 0.15
N GLU A 242 8.49 -23.66 -0.40
CA GLU A 242 8.51 -25.02 -0.95
C GLU A 242 8.59 -25.01 -2.49
N SER A 243 7.82 -24.12 -3.13
CA SER A 243 7.87 -23.92 -4.59
C SER A 243 7.33 -22.54 -4.98
N TYR A 244 7.81 -22.06 -6.12
CA TYR A 244 7.30 -20.85 -6.74
C TYR A 244 7.18 -21.03 -8.26
N ALA A 245 6.04 -20.70 -8.80
CA ALA A 245 5.77 -20.64 -10.22
C ALA A 245 5.23 -19.24 -10.54
N PRO A 246 6.00 -18.40 -11.25
CA PRO A 246 5.59 -17.05 -11.60
C PRO A 246 4.22 -17.01 -12.29
N ARG A 247 3.37 -16.06 -11.92
CA ARG A 247 1.99 -15.86 -12.41
C ARG A 247 1.04 -17.04 -12.17
N ASP A 248 1.42 -17.96 -11.32
CA ASP A 248 0.60 -19.10 -10.90
C ASP A 248 0.52 -19.10 -9.37
N LYS A 249 1.55 -19.58 -8.69
CA LYS A 249 1.50 -19.69 -7.25
C LYS A 249 2.87 -19.74 -6.55
N LEU A 250 2.84 -19.32 -5.29
CA LEU A 250 3.86 -19.57 -4.28
C LEU A 250 3.29 -20.56 -3.25
N VAL A 251 4.00 -21.62 -2.95
CA VAL A 251 3.65 -22.57 -1.89
C VAL A 251 4.68 -22.48 -0.78
N VAL A 252 4.18 -22.28 0.43
CA VAL A 252 5.01 -22.27 1.64
C VAL A 252 4.49 -23.29 2.64
N LYS A 253 5.39 -23.91 3.40
CA LYS A 253 5.08 -24.87 4.47
C LYS A 253 5.52 -24.35 5.81
N ARG A 254 4.88 -24.84 6.89
CA ARG A 254 5.23 -24.50 8.26
C ARG A 254 6.72 -24.61 8.52
N ASN A 255 7.29 -23.58 9.17
CA ASN A 255 8.58 -23.65 9.81
C ASN A 255 8.40 -24.31 11.20
N PRO A 256 8.84 -25.56 11.42
CA PRO A 256 8.66 -26.23 12.70
C PRO A 256 9.52 -25.63 13.82
N ASP A 257 10.56 -24.90 13.45
CA ASP A 257 11.52 -24.28 14.36
C ASP A 257 11.31 -22.75 14.44
N TYR A 258 10.11 -22.25 14.07
CA TYR A 258 9.80 -20.82 14.16
C TYR A 258 9.92 -20.38 15.62
N TRP A 259 10.60 -19.28 15.84
CA TRP A 259 11.07 -18.84 17.14
C TRP A 259 9.99 -18.21 18.03
N GLN A 260 8.81 -17.86 17.49
CA GLN A 260 7.74 -17.19 18.22
C GLN A 260 6.65 -18.15 18.69
N SER A 261 6.00 -17.72 19.78
CA SER A 261 4.79 -18.33 20.33
C SER A 261 3.70 -17.28 20.50
N ASP A 262 2.45 -17.72 20.59
CA ASP A 262 1.34 -16.87 20.99
C ASP A 262 1.40 -16.48 22.49
N ALA A 263 0.43 -15.66 22.94
CA ALA A 263 0.35 -15.22 24.33
C ALA A 263 0.12 -16.37 25.34
N ASP A 264 -0.42 -17.51 24.89
CA ASP A 264 -0.65 -18.70 25.69
C ASP A 264 0.57 -19.67 25.70
N GLY A 265 1.63 -19.34 24.93
CA GLY A 265 2.84 -20.14 24.78
C GLY A 265 2.73 -21.25 23.73
N ASN A 266 1.71 -21.24 22.87
CA ASN A 266 1.62 -22.16 21.74
C ASN A 266 2.55 -21.68 20.63
N GLN A 267 3.33 -22.61 20.05
CA GLN A 267 4.25 -22.26 18.96
C GLN A 267 3.50 -21.85 17.69
N LEU A 268 3.92 -20.75 17.09
CA LEU A 268 3.43 -20.31 15.80
C LEU A 268 4.24 -20.94 14.64
N PRO A 269 3.71 -21.00 13.41
CA PRO A 269 2.33 -20.72 13.01
C PRO A 269 1.40 -21.92 13.25
N TYR A 270 0.09 -21.71 13.20
CA TYR A 270 -0.89 -22.78 13.38
C TYR A 270 -1.11 -23.63 12.13
N LEU A 271 -1.05 -23.02 10.93
CA LEU A 271 -1.24 -23.69 9.64
C LEU A 271 -0.09 -24.64 9.29
N ASP A 272 -0.37 -25.69 8.52
CA ASP A 272 0.67 -26.55 7.93
C ASP A 272 1.36 -25.88 6.73
N GLY A 273 0.67 -24.98 6.03
CA GLY A 273 1.21 -24.26 4.89
C GLY A 273 0.21 -23.27 4.30
N ILE A 274 0.67 -22.51 3.31
CA ILE A 274 -0.14 -21.57 2.55
C ILE A 274 0.19 -21.73 1.07
N GLU A 275 -0.85 -21.71 0.23
CA GLU A 275 -0.75 -21.56 -1.22
C GLU A 275 -1.22 -20.14 -1.58
N PHE A 276 -0.30 -19.28 -2.01
CA PHE A 276 -0.60 -17.95 -2.52
C PHE A 276 -0.77 -18.00 -4.03
N ARG A 277 -1.94 -17.64 -4.52
CA ARG A 277 -2.27 -17.55 -5.94
C ARG A 277 -2.28 -16.11 -6.43
N VAL A 278 -2.01 -15.91 -7.71
CA VAL A 278 -2.16 -14.61 -8.37
C VAL A 278 -3.41 -14.68 -9.24
N ILE A 279 -4.45 -13.95 -8.82
CA ILE A 279 -5.69 -13.78 -9.60
C ILE A 279 -5.89 -12.27 -9.73
N GLU A 280 -5.46 -11.71 -10.88
CA GLU A 280 -5.42 -10.25 -11.09
C GLU A 280 -6.82 -9.63 -11.26
N ASP A 281 -7.80 -10.42 -11.66
CA ASP A 281 -9.19 -9.99 -11.82
C ASP A 281 -9.98 -10.27 -10.55
N SER A 282 -10.44 -9.21 -9.89
CA SER A 282 -11.09 -9.28 -8.57
C SER A 282 -12.43 -10.02 -8.61
N GLU A 283 -13.18 -9.96 -9.72
CA GLU A 283 -14.43 -10.73 -9.88
C GLU A 283 -14.13 -12.23 -10.00
N THR A 284 -13.08 -12.59 -10.73
CA THR A 284 -12.61 -13.98 -10.81
C THR A 284 -12.15 -14.50 -9.44
N ALA A 285 -11.47 -13.66 -8.64
CA ALA A 285 -11.08 -14.00 -7.28
C ALA A 285 -12.30 -14.18 -6.36
N ALA A 286 -13.31 -13.30 -6.49
CA ALA A 286 -14.57 -13.40 -5.77
C ALA A 286 -15.31 -14.72 -6.09
N ASP A 287 -15.41 -15.07 -7.37
CA ASP A 287 -16.00 -16.34 -7.79
C ASP A 287 -15.22 -17.56 -7.29
N ALA A 288 -13.89 -17.46 -7.23
CA ALA A 288 -13.05 -18.52 -6.67
C ALA A 288 -13.27 -18.70 -5.15
N LEU A 289 -13.53 -17.61 -4.39
CA LEU A 289 -13.90 -17.71 -2.98
C LEU A 289 -15.30 -18.34 -2.82
N ARG A 290 -16.28 -17.88 -3.59
CA ARG A 290 -17.67 -18.42 -3.57
C ARG A 290 -17.72 -19.89 -3.95
N SER A 291 -16.91 -20.33 -4.93
CA SER A 291 -16.80 -21.75 -5.32
C SER A 291 -16.03 -22.61 -4.33
N GLY A 292 -15.27 -22.00 -3.43
CA GLY A 292 -14.45 -22.68 -2.46
C GLY A 292 -13.04 -23.04 -2.95
N ASP A 293 -12.61 -22.52 -4.12
CA ASP A 293 -11.29 -22.77 -4.68
C ASP A 293 -10.18 -22.01 -3.95
N ILE A 294 -10.52 -20.90 -3.29
CA ILE A 294 -9.64 -20.15 -2.39
C ILE A 294 -10.33 -19.95 -1.04
N ASP A 295 -9.58 -19.55 -0.01
CA ASP A 295 -10.09 -19.36 1.35
C ASP A 295 -10.15 -17.89 1.75
N ILE A 296 -9.27 -17.06 1.19
CA ILE A 296 -9.16 -15.61 1.43
C ILE A 296 -8.69 -14.95 0.13
N PHE A 297 -9.15 -13.73 -0.12
CA PHE A 297 -8.42 -12.81 -1.00
C PHE A 297 -8.49 -11.38 -0.47
N SER A 298 -7.47 -10.58 -0.80
CA SER A 298 -7.47 -9.15 -0.52
C SER A 298 -7.72 -8.40 -1.81
N THR A 299 -8.61 -7.41 -1.75
CA THR A 299 -8.96 -6.58 -2.91
C THR A 299 -9.19 -5.14 -2.54
N SER A 300 -8.88 -4.24 -3.45
CA SER A 300 -9.25 -2.82 -3.42
C SER A 300 -10.36 -2.49 -4.42
N ALA A 301 -10.94 -3.48 -5.07
CA ALA A 301 -12.06 -3.32 -5.99
C ALA A 301 -13.36 -3.02 -5.21
N ALA A 302 -13.73 -1.75 -5.17
CA ALA A 302 -14.81 -1.26 -4.32
C ALA A 302 -16.15 -1.95 -4.58
N LEU A 303 -16.48 -2.28 -5.84
CA LEU A 303 -17.73 -2.98 -6.18
C LEU A 303 -17.76 -4.40 -5.61
N VAL A 304 -16.63 -5.12 -5.69
CA VAL A 304 -16.47 -6.45 -5.10
C VAL A 304 -16.59 -6.39 -3.57
N ILE A 305 -16.01 -5.37 -2.94
CA ILE A 305 -16.17 -5.13 -1.49
C ILE A 305 -17.65 -4.89 -1.15
N SER A 306 -18.36 -4.10 -1.97
CA SER A 306 -19.78 -3.84 -1.79
C SER A 306 -20.61 -5.13 -1.86
N ASP A 307 -20.32 -6.02 -2.81
CA ASP A 307 -21.00 -7.32 -2.93
C ASP A 307 -20.77 -8.19 -1.69
N PHE A 308 -19.54 -8.27 -1.18
CA PHE A 308 -19.25 -9.03 0.04
C PHE A 308 -19.81 -8.40 1.32
N ARG A 309 -20.09 -7.10 1.35
CA ARG A 309 -20.88 -6.50 2.44
C ARG A 309 -22.30 -7.04 2.47
N GLU A 310 -22.89 -7.29 1.30
CA GLU A 310 -24.23 -7.92 1.19
C GLU A 310 -24.18 -9.43 1.52
N GLU A 311 -23.03 -10.08 1.33
CA GLU A 311 -22.80 -11.51 1.59
C GLU A 311 -22.13 -11.77 2.95
N ALA A 312 -22.08 -10.81 3.87
CA ALA A 312 -21.30 -10.88 5.12
C ALA A 312 -21.68 -12.04 6.06
N ASP A 313 -22.93 -12.54 5.98
CA ASP A 313 -23.39 -13.72 6.73
C ASP A 313 -22.72 -15.03 6.23
N GLU A 314 -22.34 -15.09 4.94
CA GLU A 314 -21.72 -16.25 4.30
C GLU A 314 -20.20 -16.11 4.22
N PHE A 315 -19.71 -14.88 3.92
CA PHE A 315 -18.30 -14.55 3.79
C PHE A 315 -17.97 -13.35 4.69
N PRO A 316 -17.52 -13.59 5.93
CA PRO A 316 -17.00 -12.51 6.76
C PRO A 316 -15.87 -11.75 6.04
N MET A 317 -15.78 -10.45 6.29
CA MET A 317 -14.77 -9.61 5.66
C MET A 317 -14.10 -8.69 6.68
N VAL A 318 -12.78 -8.57 6.60
CA VAL A 318 -12.02 -7.53 7.30
C VAL A 318 -11.87 -6.36 6.33
N GLU A 319 -12.24 -5.17 6.78
CA GLU A 319 -12.08 -3.93 6.01
C GLU A 319 -11.02 -3.04 6.66
N GLN A 320 -10.27 -2.31 5.82
CA GLN A 320 -9.21 -1.39 6.24
C GLN A 320 -9.34 -0.10 5.42
N ASP A 321 -9.73 0.98 6.09
CA ASP A 321 -9.93 2.32 5.52
C ASP A 321 -9.14 3.42 6.24
N GLU A 322 -8.49 3.08 7.36
CA GLU A 322 -7.61 3.99 8.09
C GLU A 322 -6.16 3.87 7.64
N LEU A 323 -5.44 5.00 7.62
CA LEU A 323 -4.03 5.07 7.22
C LEU A 323 -3.78 4.44 5.84
N THR A 324 -4.76 4.55 4.97
CA THR A 324 -4.79 3.87 3.67
C THR A 324 -4.11 4.72 2.59
N GLU A 325 -4.00 4.15 1.42
CA GLU A 325 -3.42 4.80 0.24
C GLU A 325 -4.38 5.84 -0.35
N THR A 326 -3.83 6.89 -0.93
CA THR A 326 -4.59 7.86 -1.72
C THR A 326 -4.45 7.55 -3.21
N ASN A 327 -5.56 7.36 -3.90
CA ASN A 327 -5.60 7.34 -5.35
C ASN A 327 -5.45 8.77 -5.87
N TYR A 328 -4.53 8.99 -6.79
CA TYR A 328 -4.28 10.31 -7.35
C TYR A 328 -3.74 10.24 -8.78
N ILE A 329 -3.78 11.36 -9.46
CA ILE A 329 -3.15 11.52 -10.77
C ILE A 329 -1.77 12.11 -10.52
N LEU A 330 -0.75 11.31 -10.80
CA LEU A 330 0.65 11.70 -10.80
C LEU A 330 0.92 12.50 -12.07
N ILE A 331 1.54 13.66 -11.93
CA ILE A 331 1.92 14.54 -13.04
C ILE A 331 3.45 14.54 -13.17
N ASP A 332 3.96 14.26 -14.36
CA ASP A 332 5.39 14.39 -14.69
C ASP A 332 5.71 15.83 -15.11
N LEU A 333 6.36 16.56 -14.21
CA LEU A 333 6.68 17.99 -14.41
C LEU A 333 7.92 18.23 -15.26
N ASP A 334 8.68 17.20 -15.63
CA ASP A 334 9.86 17.37 -16.50
C ASP A 334 9.46 17.35 -17.99
N LYS A 335 8.28 16.86 -18.30
CA LYS A 335 7.78 16.87 -19.68
C LYS A 335 7.49 18.28 -20.16
N PRO A 336 8.10 18.71 -21.28
CA PRO A 336 7.85 20.02 -21.85
C PRO A 336 6.43 20.10 -22.40
N GLY A 337 5.60 21.01 -21.86
CA GLY A 337 4.22 21.11 -22.31
C GLY A 337 3.31 21.86 -21.34
N PRO A 338 1.98 21.70 -21.50
CA PRO A 338 1.00 22.51 -20.77
C PRO A 338 1.01 22.27 -19.26
N LEU A 339 1.43 21.08 -18.80
CA LEU A 339 1.44 20.75 -17.37
C LEU A 339 2.57 21.43 -16.56
N GLN A 340 3.46 22.16 -17.22
CA GLN A 340 4.40 23.05 -16.53
C GLN A 340 3.71 24.31 -16.00
N ASP A 341 2.57 24.69 -16.56
CA ASP A 341 1.76 25.80 -16.06
C ASP A 341 0.86 25.33 -14.90
N LYS A 342 0.98 26.00 -13.76
CA LYS A 342 0.16 25.72 -12.58
C LYS A 342 -1.34 25.82 -12.87
N ASN A 343 -1.76 26.83 -13.63
CA ASN A 343 -3.18 27.05 -13.91
C ASN A 343 -3.78 25.90 -14.71
N VAL A 344 -3.02 25.31 -15.66
CA VAL A 344 -3.47 24.12 -16.38
C VAL A 344 -3.63 22.94 -15.42
N ARG A 345 -2.66 22.67 -14.54
CA ARG A 345 -2.77 21.57 -13.56
C ARG A 345 -3.96 21.77 -12.64
N CYS A 346 -4.16 22.98 -12.13
CA CYS A 346 -5.29 23.29 -11.24
C CYS A 346 -6.63 23.22 -11.98
N ALA A 347 -6.71 23.62 -13.25
CA ALA A 347 -7.90 23.46 -14.08
C ALA A 347 -8.28 21.97 -14.22
N LEU A 348 -7.30 21.10 -14.45
CA LEU A 348 -7.55 19.64 -14.50
C LEU A 348 -8.11 19.11 -13.17
N SER A 349 -7.66 19.62 -12.03
CA SER A 349 -8.18 19.23 -10.71
C SER A 349 -9.61 19.73 -10.48
N LEU A 350 -9.89 21.01 -10.82
CA LEU A 350 -11.21 21.64 -10.67
C LEU A 350 -12.28 21.01 -11.57
N ALA A 351 -11.88 20.41 -12.70
CA ALA A 351 -12.79 19.78 -13.64
C ALA A 351 -13.32 18.41 -13.18
N ILE A 352 -12.75 17.80 -12.15
CA ILE A 352 -13.13 16.45 -11.71
C ILE A 352 -14.23 16.51 -10.65
N ASP A 353 -15.43 16.00 -10.99
CA ASP A 353 -16.43 15.66 -10.00
C ASP A 353 -16.04 14.33 -9.32
N ARG A 354 -15.39 14.42 -8.16
CA ARG A 354 -14.89 13.27 -7.42
C ARG A 354 -16.00 12.38 -6.89
N GLN A 355 -17.15 12.97 -6.54
CA GLN A 355 -18.28 12.18 -6.07
C GLN A 355 -18.90 11.39 -7.24
N GLU A 356 -19.11 12.02 -8.40
CA GLU A 356 -19.59 11.31 -9.60
C GLU A 356 -18.62 10.20 -10.02
N LEU A 357 -17.30 10.48 -9.98
CA LEU A 357 -16.26 9.49 -10.28
C LEU A 357 -16.38 8.27 -9.34
N ILE A 358 -16.54 8.49 -8.04
CA ILE A 358 -16.67 7.43 -7.03
C ILE A 358 -18.01 6.69 -7.19
N ASP A 359 -19.12 7.39 -7.41
CA ASP A 359 -20.42 6.78 -7.61
C ASP A 359 -20.40 5.85 -8.83
N ALA A 360 -19.76 6.28 -9.92
CA ALA A 360 -19.68 5.52 -11.16
C ALA A 360 -18.70 4.33 -11.11
N THR A 361 -17.60 4.44 -10.36
CA THR A 361 -16.52 3.44 -10.38
C THR A 361 -16.46 2.56 -9.12
N ALA A 362 -17.07 3.03 -8.04
CA ALA A 362 -16.97 2.40 -6.73
C ALA A 362 -18.34 2.26 -6.03
N GLY A 363 -19.46 2.50 -6.72
CA GLY A 363 -20.79 2.41 -6.13
C GLY A 363 -21.01 3.34 -4.93
N GLY A 364 -20.21 4.41 -4.82
CA GLY A 364 -20.31 5.39 -3.74
C GLY A 364 -19.73 4.95 -2.38
N ILE A 365 -19.04 3.80 -2.30
CA ILE A 365 -18.51 3.31 -1.00
C ILE A 365 -17.15 3.89 -0.63
N LEU A 366 -16.41 4.46 -1.58
CA LEU A 366 -15.17 5.16 -1.29
C LEU A 366 -15.47 6.61 -0.82
N GLN A 367 -14.48 7.22 -0.19
CA GLN A 367 -14.56 8.63 0.17
C GLN A 367 -13.70 9.46 -0.79
N PRO A 368 -14.18 10.66 -1.22
CA PRO A 368 -13.37 11.59 -1.98
C PRO A 368 -12.15 12.00 -1.16
N ALA A 369 -10.97 11.91 -1.76
CA ALA A 369 -9.76 12.37 -1.11
C ALA A 369 -9.72 13.90 -1.12
N ASN A 370 -9.66 14.50 0.06
CA ASN A 370 -9.50 15.95 0.24
C ASN A 370 -8.04 16.40 0.32
N GLY A 371 -7.10 15.51 0.01
CA GLY A 371 -5.67 15.74 0.03
C GLY A 371 -4.89 14.47 -0.29
N LEU A 372 -3.58 14.53 -0.13
CA LEU A 372 -2.68 13.41 -0.44
C LEU A 372 -2.50 12.43 0.73
N PHE A 373 -3.04 12.75 1.90
CA PHE A 373 -2.97 11.92 3.10
C PHE A 373 -4.37 11.53 3.55
N SER A 374 -4.56 10.25 3.88
CA SER A 374 -5.81 9.74 4.41
C SER A 374 -5.95 10.04 5.91
N PRO A 375 -7.17 9.95 6.49
CA PRO A 375 -7.38 10.09 7.92
C PRO A 375 -6.41 9.24 8.75
N GLY A 376 -5.86 9.84 9.81
CA GLY A 376 -4.89 9.21 10.70
C GLY A 376 -3.44 9.32 10.25
N GLN A 377 -3.14 9.67 8.99
CA GLN A 377 -1.78 9.91 8.53
C GLN A 377 -1.28 11.30 8.97
N GLN A 378 0.00 11.40 9.30
CA GLN A 378 0.66 12.67 9.55
C GLN A 378 0.57 13.55 8.29
N GLY A 379 0.02 14.75 8.42
CA GLY A 379 -0.22 15.67 7.31
C GLY A 379 -1.65 15.64 6.75
N TYR A 380 -2.54 14.79 7.30
CA TYR A 380 -3.95 14.85 6.97
C TYR A 380 -4.57 16.20 7.35
N LEU A 381 -5.41 16.75 6.47
CA LEU A 381 -6.11 18.02 6.68
C LEU A 381 -7.63 17.80 6.63
N GLU A 382 -8.33 18.20 7.69
CA GLU A 382 -9.80 18.16 7.71
C GLU A 382 -10.44 19.11 6.70
N ASP A 383 -9.75 20.20 6.34
CA ASP A 383 -10.22 21.30 5.51
C ASP A 383 -9.79 21.16 4.04
N ASN A 384 -9.97 20.11 3.41
CA ASN A 384 -9.69 19.80 1.99
C ASN A 384 -8.35 20.33 1.38
N GLY A 385 -7.53 21.08 2.09
CA GLY A 385 -6.24 21.59 1.59
C GLY A 385 -6.28 22.36 0.26
N GLY A 386 -7.47 22.57 -0.34
CA GLY A 386 -7.65 23.24 -1.63
C GLY A 386 -7.70 22.32 -2.85
N PHE A 387 -7.71 20.99 -2.68
CA PHE A 387 -7.73 20.03 -3.82
C PHE A 387 -9.11 19.74 -4.43
N THR A 388 -10.19 19.87 -3.67
CA THR A 388 -11.45 19.15 -3.93
C THR A 388 -12.59 20.01 -4.47
N ASP A 389 -12.36 21.26 -4.74
CA ASP A 389 -13.40 22.10 -5.32
C ASP A 389 -13.69 21.61 -6.75
N PHE A 390 -14.98 21.35 -7.03
CA PHE A 390 -15.45 21.05 -8.37
C PHE A 390 -16.03 22.32 -8.99
N ASP A 391 -15.32 22.90 -9.95
CA ASP A 391 -15.72 24.12 -10.66
C ASP A 391 -15.30 24.05 -12.13
N PRO A 392 -16.05 23.33 -12.97
CA PRO A 392 -15.72 23.16 -14.38
C PRO A 392 -15.81 24.46 -15.18
N ASP A 393 -16.60 25.43 -14.75
CA ASP A 393 -16.70 26.73 -15.43
C ASP A 393 -15.40 27.54 -15.24
N THR A 394 -14.88 27.58 -14.02
CA THR A 394 -13.56 28.20 -13.74
C THR A 394 -12.45 27.40 -14.44
N ALA A 395 -12.49 26.07 -14.41
CA ALA A 395 -11.52 25.24 -15.11
C ALA A 395 -11.47 25.53 -16.62
N ALA A 396 -12.63 25.60 -17.28
CA ALA A 396 -12.72 25.93 -18.70
C ALA A 396 -12.15 27.32 -19.02
N ALA A 397 -12.43 28.33 -18.18
CA ALA A 397 -11.90 29.68 -18.35
C ALA A 397 -10.36 29.71 -18.21
N MET A 398 -9.77 28.92 -17.28
CA MET A 398 -8.32 28.81 -17.10
C MET A 398 -7.66 28.16 -18.33
N ILE A 399 -8.27 27.12 -18.90
CA ILE A 399 -7.78 26.47 -20.13
C ILE A 399 -7.86 27.44 -21.31
N GLU A 400 -8.99 28.16 -21.51
CA GLU A 400 -9.15 29.14 -22.59
C GLU A 400 -8.09 30.25 -22.47
N GLU A 401 -7.79 30.77 -21.29
CA GLU A 401 -6.75 31.77 -21.05
C GLU A 401 -5.36 31.25 -21.43
N TYR A 402 -5.03 30.03 -21.05
CA TYR A 402 -3.76 29.39 -21.42
C TYR A 402 -3.66 29.21 -22.93
N GLU A 403 -4.70 28.66 -23.57
CA GLU A 403 -4.72 28.39 -25.02
C GLU A 403 -4.61 29.65 -25.89
N ALA A 404 -5.20 30.75 -25.44
CA ALA A 404 -5.11 32.05 -26.13
C ALA A 404 -3.65 32.55 -26.26
N ALA A 405 -2.78 32.15 -25.34
CA ALA A 405 -1.38 32.54 -25.30
C ALA A 405 -0.42 31.47 -25.86
N ASN A 406 -0.75 30.19 -25.70
CA ASN A 406 0.20 29.09 -25.90
C ASN A 406 -0.26 28.06 -26.95
N GLY A 407 -1.53 28.06 -27.35
CA GLY A 407 -2.12 27.05 -28.22
C GLY A 407 -2.79 25.92 -27.45
N PRO A 408 -3.34 24.91 -28.16
CA PRO A 408 -4.19 23.86 -27.54
C PRO A 408 -3.52 23.08 -26.42
N VAL A 409 -4.29 22.76 -25.40
CA VAL A 409 -3.86 21.87 -24.32
C VAL A 409 -4.12 20.42 -24.73
N ALA A 410 -3.04 19.66 -24.93
CA ALA A 410 -3.10 18.24 -25.21
C ALA A 410 -2.24 17.47 -24.19
N VAL A 411 -2.81 16.42 -23.60
CA VAL A 411 -2.14 15.59 -22.58
C VAL A 411 -2.45 14.11 -22.80
N ASP A 412 -1.52 13.26 -22.41
CA ASP A 412 -1.70 11.82 -22.38
C ASP A 412 -1.64 11.27 -20.95
N TYR A 413 -2.32 10.17 -20.74
CA TYR A 413 -2.46 9.52 -19.44
C TYR A 413 -2.12 8.03 -19.54
N GLY A 414 -1.21 7.58 -18.72
CA GLY A 414 -0.88 6.17 -18.57
C GLY A 414 -1.66 5.54 -17.41
N THR A 415 -2.13 4.32 -17.62
CA THR A 415 -2.75 3.53 -16.54
C THR A 415 -2.52 2.04 -16.74
N THR A 416 -2.81 1.22 -15.72
CA THR A 416 -2.65 -0.23 -15.83
C THR A 416 -3.81 -0.89 -16.58
N THR A 417 -3.64 -2.17 -16.93
CA THR A 417 -4.59 -2.91 -17.79
C THR A 417 -5.87 -3.37 -17.08
N SER A 418 -6.16 -2.92 -15.86
CA SER A 418 -7.41 -3.28 -15.18
C SER A 418 -8.62 -2.61 -15.81
N GLN A 419 -9.80 -3.26 -15.72
CA GLN A 419 -11.04 -2.71 -16.26
C GLN A 419 -11.47 -1.45 -15.51
N ILE A 420 -11.30 -1.40 -14.19
CA ILE A 420 -11.64 -0.23 -13.38
C ILE A 420 -10.79 0.99 -13.77
N ASN A 421 -9.51 0.78 -14.06
CA ASN A 421 -8.63 1.86 -14.50
C ASN A 421 -9.01 2.40 -15.89
N ALA A 422 -9.55 1.54 -16.78
CA ALA A 422 -10.11 2.00 -18.05
C ALA A 422 -11.36 2.86 -17.85
N GLN A 423 -12.25 2.47 -16.92
CA GLN A 423 -13.45 3.25 -16.59
C GLN A 423 -13.09 4.61 -15.99
N VAL A 424 -12.14 4.65 -15.07
CA VAL A 424 -11.60 5.92 -14.52
C VAL A 424 -11.07 6.80 -15.63
N ALA A 425 -10.25 6.26 -16.55
CA ALA A 425 -9.68 7.01 -17.65
C ALA A 425 -10.74 7.59 -18.61
N GLU A 426 -11.81 6.84 -18.89
CA GLU A 426 -12.93 7.33 -19.73
C GLU A 426 -13.72 8.45 -19.03
N LEU A 427 -13.92 8.39 -17.70
CA LEU A 427 -14.57 9.48 -16.96
C LEU A 427 -13.69 10.73 -16.94
N LEU A 428 -12.39 10.59 -16.63
CA LEU A 428 -11.42 11.69 -16.70
C LEU A 428 -11.42 12.33 -18.09
N LYS A 429 -11.49 11.52 -19.15
CA LYS A 429 -11.62 12.01 -20.52
C LYS A 429 -12.85 12.89 -20.70
N GLY A 430 -14.00 12.44 -20.19
CA GLY A 430 -15.23 13.21 -20.24
C GLY A 430 -15.12 14.58 -19.56
N TYR A 431 -14.56 14.62 -18.35
CA TYR A 431 -14.35 15.87 -17.60
C TYR A 431 -13.41 16.82 -18.30
N TRP A 432 -12.28 16.35 -18.80
CA TRP A 432 -11.25 17.20 -19.39
C TRP A 432 -11.56 17.64 -20.82
N GLU A 433 -12.18 16.80 -21.63
CA GLU A 433 -12.68 17.21 -22.93
C GLU A 433 -13.81 18.27 -22.81
N ALA A 434 -14.63 18.22 -21.76
CA ALA A 434 -15.67 19.22 -21.50
C ALA A 434 -15.10 20.62 -21.24
N ILE A 435 -13.87 20.74 -20.74
CA ILE A 435 -13.19 22.02 -20.51
C ILE A 435 -12.21 22.39 -21.65
N GLY A 436 -12.20 21.65 -22.77
CA GLY A 436 -11.42 21.96 -23.95
C GLY A 436 -10.08 21.25 -24.10
N VAL A 437 -9.71 20.36 -23.18
CA VAL A 437 -8.43 19.63 -23.21
C VAL A 437 -8.51 18.46 -24.18
N ASP A 438 -7.53 18.30 -25.07
CA ASP A 438 -7.35 17.11 -25.92
C ASP A 438 -6.67 16.01 -25.09
N PHE A 439 -7.48 15.02 -24.70
CA PHE A 439 -7.04 13.96 -23.79
C PHE A 439 -6.98 12.59 -24.46
N THR A 440 -5.85 11.92 -24.27
CA THR A 440 -5.68 10.53 -24.69
C THR A 440 -5.18 9.68 -23.53
N TYR A 441 -5.50 8.37 -23.52
CA TYR A 441 -4.93 7.47 -22.52
C TYR A 441 -4.45 6.16 -23.13
N THR A 442 -3.53 5.51 -22.42
CA THR A 442 -2.95 4.20 -22.79
C THR A 442 -2.86 3.30 -21.57
N GLN A 443 -3.34 2.07 -21.72
CA GLN A 443 -3.16 1.03 -20.71
C GLN A 443 -1.89 0.22 -21.00
N VAL A 444 -1.08 -0.01 -19.95
CA VAL A 444 0.15 -0.79 -20.03
C VAL A 444 0.22 -1.78 -18.86
N PRO A 445 0.92 -2.93 -19.02
CA PRO A 445 1.16 -3.85 -17.91
C PRO A 445 1.84 -3.16 -16.72
N GLN A 446 1.55 -3.62 -15.50
CA GLN A 446 2.01 -3.01 -14.24
C GLN A 446 3.54 -2.84 -14.17
N ASP A 447 4.32 -3.84 -14.60
CA ASP A 447 5.79 -3.79 -14.61
C ASP A 447 6.34 -2.69 -15.55
N SER A 448 5.74 -2.56 -16.71
CA SER A 448 6.06 -1.51 -17.68
C SER A 448 5.59 -0.13 -17.19
N PHE A 449 4.44 -0.08 -16.53
CA PHE A 449 3.86 1.14 -15.97
C PHE A 449 4.79 1.79 -14.93
N ILE A 450 5.27 1.00 -13.96
CA ILE A 450 6.22 1.46 -12.95
C ILE A 450 7.54 1.91 -13.61
N THR A 451 8.04 1.12 -14.57
CA THR A 451 9.28 1.45 -15.27
C THR A 451 9.15 2.77 -16.05
N ASN A 452 8.01 2.99 -16.71
CA ASN A 452 7.75 4.23 -17.45
C ASN A 452 7.76 5.46 -16.52
N ALA A 453 7.13 5.37 -15.35
CA ALA A 453 7.15 6.45 -14.36
C ALA A 453 8.55 6.68 -13.78
N LEU A 454 9.27 5.59 -13.50
CA LEU A 454 10.61 5.61 -12.90
C LEU A 454 11.64 6.33 -13.79
N PHE A 455 11.58 6.09 -15.11
CA PHE A 455 12.51 6.69 -16.07
C PHE A 455 11.93 7.87 -16.86
N GLY A 456 10.60 8.00 -16.93
CA GLY A 456 9.95 9.05 -17.72
C GLY A 456 10.11 8.89 -19.25
N ASP A 457 10.81 7.85 -19.74
CA ASP A 457 11.05 7.59 -21.16
C ASP A 457 11.09 6.07 -21.46
N PRO A 458 10.14 5.50 -22.23
CA PRO A 458 8.91 6.14 -22.68
C PRO A 458 7.98 6.41 -21.49
N GLY A 459 7.38 7.60 -21.42
CA GLY A 459 6.54 8.02 -20.32
C GLY A 459 5.34 8.84 -20.79
N PHE A 460 4.45 9.11 -19.87
CA PHE A 460 3.23 9.88 -20.08
C PHE A 460 3.33 11.23 -19.38
N PHE A 461 2.51 12.18 -19.75
CA PHE A 461 2.35 13.44 -19.00
C PHE A 461 1.76 13.19 -17.61
N MET A 462 0.85 12.21 -17.52
CA MET A 462 0.14 11.88 -16.31
C MET A 462 0.01 10.37 -16.15
N TYR A 463 -0.13 9.93 -14.90
CA TYR A 463 -0.31 8.52 -14.54
C TYR A 463 -1.42 8.37 -13.50
N GLY A 464 -2.27 7.35 -13.64
CA GLY A 464 -3.12 6.90 -12.55
C GLY A 464 -2.27 6.20 -11.49
N TRP A 465 -2.15 6.81 -10.34
CA TRP A 465 -1.23 6.34 -9.30
C TRP A 465 -1.92 6.18 -7.95
N ARG A 466 -1.23 5.46 -7.09
CA ARG A 466 -1.62 5.31 -5.69
C ARG A 466 -0.38 5.55 -4.83
N ASN A 467 -0.46 6.44 -3.85
CA ASN A 467 0.65 6.62 -2.93
C ASN A 467 0.68 5.46 -1.92
N HIS A 468 1.83 5.23 -1.34
CA HIS A 468 1.95 4.22 -0.30
C HIS A 468 1.42 4.76 1.03
N ALA A 469 0.63 3.94 1.71
CA ALA A 469 0.23 4.21 3.08
C ALA A 469 1.47 4.23 4.00
N GLY A 470 1.47 5.15 4.93
CA GLY A 470 2.53 5.27 5.93
C GLY A 470 2.05 6.23 7.03
N VAL A 471 2.48 5.98 8.25
CA VAL A 471 2.07 6.81 9.39
C VAL A 471 2.68 8.20 9.30
N ARG A 472 3.95 8.28 8.88
CA ARG A 472 4.76 9.50 8.89
C ARG A 472 5.04 10.03 7.49
N LEU A 473 5.13 11.36 7.36
CA LEU A 473 5.46 12.05 6.11
C LEU A 473 6.85 11.68 5.58
N ASP A 474 7.81 11.31 6.43
CA ASP A 474 9.16 10.97 5.99
C ASP A 474 9.20 9.84 4.96
N ASN A 475 8.14 9.00 4.88
CA ASN A 475 7.96 8.04 3.80
C ASN A 475 7.78 8.70 2.42
N GLN A 476 7.27 9.93 2.35
CA GLN A 476 7.08 10.67 1.10
C GLN A 476 8.35 11.39 0.64
N TYR A 477 9.37 11.52 1.50
CA TYR A 477 10.63 12.16 1.16
C TYR A 477 11.27 11.57 -0.12
N PHE A 478 11.18 10.26 -0.32
CA PHE A 478 11.74 9.60 -1.49
C PHE A 478 10.98 9.93 -2.77
N TRP A 479 9.67 10.15 -2.66
CA TRP A 479 8.77 10.30 -3.78
C TRP A 479 8.60 11.75 -4.25
N TRP A 480 8.88 12.72 -3.38
CA TRP A 480 8.58 14.13 -3.69
C TRP A 480 9.78 15.07 -3.58
N HIS A 481 10.82 14.74 -2.80
CA HIS A 481 11.98 15.63 -2.64
C HIS A 481 12.76 15.79 -3.96
N SER A 482 13.15 17.03 -4.31
CA SER A 482 13.83 17.38 -5.57
C SER A 482 15.15 16.63 -5.78
N ALA A 483 15.87 16.28 -4.70
CA ALA A 483 17.08 15.48 -4.76
C ALA A 483 16.88 14.06 -5.33
N ASN A 484 15.63 13.58 -5.40
CA ASN A 484 15.23 12.31 -6.00
C ASN A 484 14.62 12.47 -7.39
N ALA A 485 14.50 13.71 -7.90
CA ALA A 485 14.11 14.02 -9.25
C ALA A 485 15.32 13.93 -10.19
N ALA A 486 15.14 13.32 -11.34
CA ALA A 486 16.13 13.28 -12.41
C ALA A 486 15.42 13.59 -13.75
N PRO A 487 16.15 14.09 -14.76
CA PRO A 487 15.58 14.29 -16.08
C PRO A 487 15.01 12.99 -16.67
N ASP A 488 14.02 13.11 -17.55
CA ASP A 488 13.50 11.99 -18.35
C ASP A 488 14.64 11.19 -18.98
N GLY A 489 14.50 9.87 -19.00
CA GLY A 489 15.54 8.93 -19.39
C GLY A 489 16.50 8.53 -18.27
N GLN A 490 16.40 9.12 -17.09
CA GLN A 490 17.20 8.78 -15.92
C GLN A 490 16.32 8.30 -14.75
N LEU A 491 16.90 7.47 -13.90
CA LEU A 491 16.21 6.95 -12.70
C LEU A 491 15.81 8.09 -11.76
N ALA A 492 14.53 8.26 -11.50
CA ALA A 492 13.98 9.19 -10.53
C ALA A 492 13.00 8.47 -9.60
N LEU A 493 13.21 8.53 -8.28
CA LEU A 493 12.19 8.09 -7.32
C LEU A 493 11.08 9.14 -7.16
N ASN A 494 11.40 10.41 -7.30
CA ASN A 494 10.40 11.47 -7.45
C ASN A 494 9.82 11.37 -8.86
N PHE A 495 8.82 10.50 -9.04
CA PHE A 495 8.20 10.20 -10.35
C PHE A 495 7.55 11.43 -10.98
N GLY A 496 7.00 12.32 -10.15
CA GLY A 496 6.44 13.60 -10.61
C GLY A 496 7.51 14.63 -10.95
N ARG A 497 8.78 14.35 -10.65
CA ARG A 497 9.93 15.24 -10.88
C ARG A 497 9.71 16.64 -10.34
N ILE A 498 9.00 16.72 -9.21
CA ILE A 498 8.74 17.97 -8.48
C ILE A 498 10.08 18.58 -8.08
N ARG A 499 10.24 19.88 -8.34
CA ARG A 499 11.39 20.67 -7.93
C ARG A 499 10.88 21.99 -7.37
N ASP A 500 10.63 22.01 -6.08
CA ASP A 500 10.11 23.14 -5.34
C ASP A 500 10.79 23.24 -3.98
N ASP A 501 11.44 24.38 -3.71
CA ASP A 501 12.18 24.59 -2.48
C ASP A 501 11.27 24.56 -1.24
N ALA A 502 9.99 24.88 -1.35
CA ALA A 502 9.05 24.82 -0.25
C ALA A 502 8.62 23.37 0.07
N VAL A 503 8.44 22.54 -0.97
CA VAL A 503 8.22 21.09 -0.85
C VAL A 503 9.42 20.44 -0.18
N ASP A 504 10.63 20.74 -0.65
CA ASP A 504 11.86 20.21 -0.07
C ASP A 504 12.00 20.59 1.41
N ALA A 505 11.79 21.86 1.75
CA ALA A 505 11.90 22.34 3.13
C ALA A 505 10.86 21.70 4.08
N GLY A 506 9.62 21.48 3.60
CA GLY A 506 8.57 20.78 4.35
C GLY A 506 8.97 19.34 4.65
N LEU A 507 9.41 18.62 3.63
CA LEU A 507 9.88 17.23 3.74
C LEU A 507 11.11 17.07 4.64
N GLU A 508 12.09 17.99 4.51
CA GLU A 508 13.28 18.00 5.36
C GLU A 508 12.94 18.26 6.82
N THR A 509 12.02 19.20 7.09
CA THR A 509 11.56 19.51 8.44
C THR A 509 10.81 18.32 9.04
N ALA A 510 9.82 17.78 8.33
CA ALA A 510 9.05 16.63 8.82
C ALA A 510 9.93 15.41 9.10
N ARG A 511 10.97 15.19 8.29
CA ARG A 511 11.92 14.07 8.45
C ARG A 511 12.85 14.25 9.64
N SER A 512 13.34 15.48 9.87
CA SER A 512 14.36 15.78 10.88
C SER A 512 13.82 16.28 12.21
N ALA A 513 12.54 16.65 12.29
CA ALA A 513 11.91 17.12 13.52
C ALA A 513 11.95 16.03 14.60
N THR A 514 12.41 16.41 15.79
CA THR A 514 12.43 15.55 16.99
C THR A 514 11.20 15.74 17.86
N ASP A 515 10.39 16.74 17.54
CA ASP A 515 9.10 17.04 18.18
C ASP A 515 7.97 16.66 17.21
N GLU A 516 7.04 15.83 17.66
CA GLU A 516 5.94 15.32 16.83
C GLU A 516 5.02 16.43 16.32
N ALA A 517 4.78 17.47 17.13
CA ALA A 517 3.94 18.59 16.69
C ALA A 517 4.62 19.41 15.58
N GLU A 518 5.95 19.54 15.61
CA GLU A 518 6.72 20.18 14.54
C GLU A 518 6.67 19.34 13.25
N ALA A 519 6.85 18.02 13.37
CA ALA A 519 6.76 17.09 12.23
C ALA A 519 5.37 17.13 11.59
N THR A 520 4.31 17.11 12.41
CA THR A 520 2.91 17.18 11.96
C THR A 520 2.61 18.51 11.26
N ALA A 521 3.02 19.64 11.86
CA ALA A 521 2.82 20.95 11.24
C ALA A 521 3.56 21.10 9.91
N ALA A 522 4.76 20.52 9.78
CA ALA A 522 5.49 20.48 8.53
C ALA A 522 4.77 19.62 7.47
N ALA A 523 4.23 18.47 7.86
CA ALA A 523 3.48 17.58 6.99
C ALA A 523 2.16 18.22 6.50
N GLU A 524 1.43 18.91 7.36
CA GLU A 524 0.24 19.68 6.99
C GLU A 524 0.57 20.83 6.02
N SER A 525 1.68 21.54 6.26
CA SER A 525 2.16 22.58 5.37
C SER A 525 2.55 22.04 4.02
N GLU A 526 3.17 20.84 3.98
CA GLU A 526 3.53 20.14 2.75
C GLU A 526 2.30 19.78 1.94
N ASN A 527 1.27 19.18 2.57
CA ASN A 527 0.01 18.86 1.91
C ASN A 527 -0.64 20.10 1.28
N ARG A 528 -0.62 21.25 1.98
CA ARG A 528 -1.13 22.54 1.44
C ARG A 528 -0.29 23.02 0.26
N THR A 529 1.03 22.92 0.33
CA THR A 529 1.94 23.32 -0.78
C THR A 529 1.68 22.50 -2.02
N MET A 530 1.49 21.17 -1.85
CA MET A 530 1.14 20.27 -2.95
C MET A 530 -0.22 20.64 -3.57
N ALA A 531 -1.21 20.98 -2.74
CA ALA A 531 -2.54 21.42 -3.18
C ALA A 531 -2.48 22.77 -3.92
N GLU A 532 -1.86 23.79 -3.32
CA GLU A 532 -1.77 25.12 -3.91
C GLU A 532 -1.12 25.11 -5.30
N ASN A 533 -0.18 24.20 -5.53
CA ASN A 533 0.52 24.09 -6.81
C ASN A 533 -0.07 23.02 -7.74
N CYS A 534 -1.07 22.28 -7.27
CA CYS A 534 -1.70 21.20 -8.03
C CYS A 534 -0.64 20.24 -8.62
N TYR A 535 0.38 19.90 -7.82
CA TYR A 535 1.47 19.02 -8.27
C TYR A 535 0.99 17.61 -8.52
N GLN A 536 -0.05 17.20 -7.81
CA GLN A 536 -0.75 15.93 -7.98
C GLN A 536 -2.26 16.17 -7.76
N ILE A 537 -3.10 15.29 -8.29
CA ILE A 537 -4.56 15.46 -8.20
C ILE A 537 -5.15 14.26 -7.47
N PRO A 538 -5.46 14.37 -6.16
CA PRO A 538 -6.10 13.30 -5.41
C PRO A 538 -7.54 13.06 -5.89
N THR A 539 -7.97 11.80 -5.87
CA THR A 539 -9.32 11.41 -6.31
C THR A 539 -10.11 10.73 -5.21
N SER A 540 -9.59 9.69 -4.59
CA SER A 540 -10.26 8.95 -3.53
C SER A 540 -9.26 8.31 -2.57
N TRP A 541 -9.68 7.99 -1.35
CA TRP A 541 -8.94 7.09 -0.48
C TRP A 541 -9.30 5.64 -0.78
N THR A 542 -8.30 4.77 -0.70
CA THR A 542 -8.47 3.34 -0.97
C THR A 542 -9.16 2.68 0.21
N LEU A 543 -10.13 1.82 -0.10
CA LEU A 543 -10.68 0.84 0.83
C LEU A 543 -10.12 -0.53 0.46
N TRP A 544 -9.65 -1.27 1.46
CA TRP A 544 -9.28 -2.67 1.29
C TRP A 544 -10.28 -3.57 1.96
N GLY A 545 -10.71 -4.61 1.26
CA GLY A 545 -11.52 -5.69 1.78
C GLY A 545 -10.78 -7.02 1.72
N THR A 546 -10.92 -7.82 2.77
CA THR A 546 -10.35 -9.16 2.85
C THR A 546 -11.46 -10.15 3.21
N PRO A 547 -12.36 -10.49 2.25
CA PRO A 547 -13.39 -11.49 2.45
C PRO A 547 -12.76 -12.89 2.56
N HIS A 548 -13.36 -13.74 3.40
CA HIS A 548 -12.83 -15.05 3.69
C HIS A 548 -13.93 -16.06 4.04
N LYS A 549 -13.58 -17.35 3.97
CA LYS A 549 -14.49 -18.41 4.45
C LYS A 549 -14.68 -18.33 5.96
N PRO A 550 -15.86 -18.65 6.50
CA PRO A 550 -16.14 -18.66 7.94
C PRO A 550 -15.20 -19.57 8.75
N ALA A 551 -14.65 -20.60 8.12
CA ALA A 551 -13.66 -21.51 8.73
C ALA A 551 -12.31 -20.85 9.00
N VAL A 552 -11.99 -19.75 8.31
CA VAL A 552 -10.75 -19.00 8.55
C VAL A 552 -10.91 -18.14 9.79
N LYS A 553 -10.00 -18.31 10.72
CA LYS A 553 -9.98 -17.62 12.02
C LYS A 553 -8.66 -16.92 12.24
N GLY A 554 -8.65 -15.90 13.11
CA GLY A 554 -7.46 -15.12 13.43
C GLY A 554 -7.08 -14.06 12.38
N LEU A 555 -7.82 -13.95 11.30
CA LEU A 555 -7.66 -12.85 10.34
C LEU A 555 -8.16 -11.54 10.97
N GLY A 556 -7.40 -10.45 10.82
CA GLY A 556 -7.69 -9.19 11.52
C GLY A 556 -7.48 -9.27 13.04
N GLY A 557 -6.93 -10.37 13.55
CA GLY A 557 -6.64 -10.57 14.96
C GLY A 557 -5.31 -9.94 15.38
N THR A 558 -5.23 -9.59 16.65
CA THR A 558 -4.01 -9.02 17.24
C THR A 558 -2.91 -10.09 17.39
N TRP A 559 -1.74 -9.80 16.86
CA TRP A 559 -0.52 -10.52 17.16
C TRP A 559 0.28 -9.78 18.24
N ILE A 560 0.59 -10.45 19.34
CA ILE A 560 1.38 -9.84 20.41
C ILE A 560 2.86 -9.98 20.10
N LEU A 561 3.54 -8.84 20.02
CA LEU A 561 4.97 -8.74 19.77
C LEU A 561 5.80 -9.20 20.99
N PRO A 562 7.10 -9.46 20.83
CA PRO A 562 7.94 -9.97 21.93
C PRO A 562 8.07 -9.04 23.13
N ASP A 563 7.81 -7.75 22.99
CA ASP A 563 7.79 -6.78 24.08
C ASP A 563 6.42 -6.65 24.77
N GLY A 564 5.41 -7.36 24.28
CA GLY A 564 4.04 -7.36 24.80
C GLY A 564 3.11 -6.36 24.13
N THR A 565 3.59 -5.57 23.16
CA THR A 565 2.75 -4.65 22.39
C THR A 565 1.94 -5.43 21.36
N ALA A 566 0.73 -4.98 21.09
CA ALA A 566 -0.09 -5.49 19.99
C ALA A 566 0.46 -4.98 18.65
N SER A 567 0.64 -5.86 17.67
CA SER A 567 0.97 -5.45 16.32
C SER A 567 -0.24 -4.82 15.65
N ARG A 568 0.00 -3.84 14.81
CA ARG A 568 -1.02 -3.37 13.90
C ARG A 568 -1.26 -4.40 12.79
N ASP A 569 -2.52 -4.62 12.44
CA ASP A 569 -2.88 -5.38 11.25
C ASP A 569 -2.41 -4.62 10.00
N GLY A 570 -1.91 -5.36 8.99
CA GLY A 570 -1.38 -4.74 7.78
C GLY A 570 -0.01 -4.07 7.88
N ALA A 571 0.63 -4.07 9.05
CA ALA A 571 2.02 -3.66 9.27
C ALA A 571 2.50 -2.43 8.45
N GLY A 572 1.61 -1.44 8.25
CA GLY A 572 1.89 -0.21 7.51
C GLY A 572 1.49 -0.20 6.03
N PHE A 573 0.99 -1.33 5.49
CA PHE A 573 0.41 -1.42 4.16
C PHE A 573 -1.03 -1.90 4.24
N SER A 574 -1.94 -1.20 3.63
CA SER A 574 -3.36 -1.58 3.58
C SER A 574 -3.56 -2.92 2.86
N GLY A 575 -4.54 -3.70 3.30
CA GLY A 575 -4.88 -5.01 2.74
C GLY A 575 -3.96 -6.16 3.11
N GLN A 576 -2.94 -5.93 3.95
CA GLN A 576 -2.05 -6.97 4.46
C GLN A 576 -2.50 -7.50 5.83
N PHE A 577 -2.13 -8.72 6.12
CA PHE A 577 -2.42 -9.37 7.40
C PHE A 577 -1.29 -10.31 7.82
N TRP A 578 -1.22 -10.62 9.13
CA TRP A 578 -0.24 -11.53 9.67
C TRP A 578 -0.69 -12.98 9.50
N THR A 579 0.12 -13.81 8.83
CA THR A 579 -0.23 -15.20 8.50
C THR A 579 0.00 -16.19 9.64
N GLN A 580 0.88 -15.89 10.57
CA GLN A 580 1.26 -16.81 11.66
C GLN A 580 0.16 -17.04 12.69
N THR A 581 -0.78 -16.10 12.84
CA THR A 581 -1.89 -16.18 13.78
C THR A 581 -3.16 -16.77 13.18
N ILE A 582 -3.19 -17.03 11.88
CA ILE A 582 -4.35 -17.60 11.19
C ILE A 582 -4.42 -19.11 11.42
N TRP A 583 -5.64 -19.61 11.59
CA TRP A 583 -5.93 -21.02 11.68
C TRP A 583 -7.27 -21.36 11.01
N ILE A 584 -7.49 -22.64 10.72
CA ILE A 584 -8.72 -23.13 10.07
C ILE A 584 -9.51 -23.93 11.09
N ASP A 585 -10.76 -23.54 11.35
CA ASP A 585 -11.69 -24.33 12.17
C ASP A 585 -12.20 -25.52 11.36
N PRO A 586 -11.88 -26.76 11.77
CA PRO A 586 -12.33 -27.94 11.03
C PRO A 586 -13.83 -28.24 11.20
N ASN A 587 -14.56 -27.47 12.03
CA ASN A 587 -15.96 -27.69 12.34
C ASN A 587 -16.88 -26.58 11.77
N ALA A 588 -16.31 -25.53 11.15
CA ALA A 588 -17.08 -24.42 10.57
C ALA A 588 -17.64 -24.73 9.19
#